data_831eb61125451a432202ee946198bc1f
#
_entry.id   831eb61125451a432202ee946198bc1f
#
_cell.length_a   1.000
_cell.length_b   1.000
_cell.length_c   1.000
_cell.angle_alpha   90.00
_cell.angle_beta   90.00
_cell.angle_gamma   90.00
#
_symmetry.space_group_name_H-M   'P 1'
#
loop_
_entity.id
_entity.type
_entity.pdbx_description
1 polymer ?
#
loop_
_entity_poly.entity_id
_entity_poly.type
_entity_poly.pdbx_seq_one_letter_code
_entity_poly.pdbx_strand_id
1 'polypeptide(L)'
;SNMRRAGIGIYGLYPDLPSDGEVKKPDLKPVLSLKARIVNIHEAKDGEGVSYGHTFVAHGARKIATVPLGYADGVPRGLSNKIKGVLNGKEVPQIGNITMDQMMFDITGVDAQLGDVVTLLDENHSIDEWAKILGTINYELTCRLKVRLPRVYTR
;
A
#
# COMPACT_ATOMS: atom_id res chain seq x y z
N SER A 1 -15.67 12.27 32.90
CA SER A 1 -15.61 12.97 31.62
C SER A 1 -16.77 12.57 30.74
N ASN A 2 -17.54 13.53 30.25
CA ASN A 2 -18.71 13.30 29.39
C ASN A 2 -18.35 13.25 27.90
N MET A 3 -17.06 13.38 27.54
CA MET A 3 -16.57 13.39 26.17
C MET A 3 -15.35 12.51 26.04
N ARG A 4 -15.32 11.71 24.94
CA ARG A 4 -14.17 10.86 24.57
C ARG A 4 -13.78 11.11 23.13
N ARG A 5 -12.49 11.09 22.84
CA ARG A 5 -11.94 11.15 21.48
C ARG A 5 -11.36 9.79 21.16
N ALA A 6 -12.01 9.05 20.25
CA ALA A 6 -11.58 7.70 19.89
C ALA A 6 -10.29 7.69 19.03
N GLY A 7 -9.99 8.80 18.36
CA GLY A 7 -8.75 8.94 17.59
C GLY A 7 -8.58 7.85 16.53
N ILE A 8 -7.38 7.29 16.44
CA ILE A 8 -7.00 6.27 15.45
C ILE A 8 -7.78 4.97 15.61
N GLY A 9 -8.36 4.72 16.78
CA GLY A 9 -9.22 3.56 17.02
C GLY A 9 -10.44 3.48 16.11
N ILE A 10 -10.91 4.62 15.54
CA ILE A 10 -11.99 4.65 14.55
C ILE A 10 -11.57 3.91 13.25
N TYR A 11 -10.28 3.89 12.94
CA TYR A 11 -9.74 3.16 11.80
C TYR A 11 -9.45 1.68 12.09
N GLY A 12 -9.76 1.22 13.32
CA GLY A 12 -9.42 -0.14 13.75
C GLY A 12 -7.93 -0.34 14.00
N LEU A 13 -7.20 0.74 14.28
CA LEU A 13 -5.77 0.74 14.52
C LEU A 13 -5.45 1.08 15.96
N TYR A 14 -4.33 0.58 16.47
CA TYR A 14 -3.87 0.91 17.81
C TYR A 14 -3.01 2.16 17.81
N PRO A 15 -3.12 2.98 18.88
CA PRO A 15 -2.17 4.07 19.09
C PRO A 15 -0.78 3.50 19.37
N ASP A 16 0.26 4.25 18.98
CA ASP A 16 1.64 3.98 19.37
C ASP A 16 1.77 4.32 20.87
N LEU A 17 1.63 3.31 21.72
CA LEU A 17 1.74 3.45 23.17
C LEU A 17 3.11 2.92 23.63
N PRO A 18 3.73 3.59 24.63
CA PRO A 18 4.90 3.04 25.30
C PRO A 18 4.61 1.63 25.83
N SER A 19 5.60 0.75 25.77
CA SER A 19 5.48 -0.66 26.12
C SER A 19 5.29 -0.96 27.62
N ASP A 20 5.19 0.05 28.47
CA ASP A 20 5.38 -0.05 29.92
C ASP A 20 4.08 -0.31 30.70
N GLY A 21 3.05 -0.81 30.08
CA GLY A 21 1.82 -1.16 30.79
C GLY A 21 1.04 -2.27 30.13
N GLU A 22 0.54 -3.22 30.91
CA GLU A 22 -0.45 -4.21 30.49
C GLU A 22 -1.80 -3.51 30.20
N VAL A 23 -1.82 -2.69 29.14
CA VAL A 23 -3.10 -2.14 28.66
C VAL A 23 -3.79 -3.24 27.87
N LYS A 24 -4.89 -3.77 28.39
CA LYS A 24 -5.75 -4.70 27.65
C LYS A 24 -6.21 -4.01 26.37
N LYS A 25 -5.62 -4.41 25.24
CA LYS A 25 -5.98 -3.86 23.93
C LYS A 25 -7.38 -4.38 23.56
N PRO A 26 -8.33 -3.50 23.20
CA PRO A 26 -9.60 -3.94 22.63
C PRO A 26 -9.37 -4.70 21.33
N ASP A 27 -10.25 -5.61 20.96
CA ASP A 27 -10.20 -6.27 19.66
C ASP A 27 -10.66 -5.28 18.58
N LEU A 28 -9.71 -4.66 17.89
CA LEU A 28 -9.95 -3.71 16.81
C LEU A 28 -9.72 -4.39 15.45
N LYS A 29 -10.64 -4.13 14.52
CA LYS A 29 -10.53 -4.60 13.13
C LYS A 29 -10.25 -3.41 12.21
N PRO A 30 -9.21 -3.47 11.38
CA PRO A 30 -8.96 -2.43 10.38
C PRO A 30 -10.18 -2.24 9.47
N VAL A 31 -10.59 -0.97 9.30
CA VAL A 31 -11.77 -0.62 8.47
C VAL A 31 -11.38 0.02 7.15
N LEU A 32 -10.08 0.25 6.93
CA LEU A 32 -9.56 0.88 5.73
C LEU A 32 -8.95 -0.16 4.79
N SER A 33 -9.38 -0.17 3.54
CA SER A 33 -8.68 -0.84 2.47
C SER A 33 -8.29 0.15 1.38
N LEU A 34 -7.11 -0.05 0.78
CA LEU A 34 -6.62 0.73 -0.36
C LEU A 34 -6.41 -0.20 -1.54
N LYS A 35 -7.10 0.11 -2.63
CA LYS A 35 -7.14 -0.73 -3.82
C LYS A 35 -6.96 0.10 -5.07
N ALA A 36 -6.28 -0.45 -6.09
CA ALA A 36 -6.14 0.21 -7.37
C ALA A 36 -6.28 -0.80 -8.52
N ARG A 37 -6.85 -0.36 -9.65
CA ARG A 37 -6.98 -1.21 -10.84
C ARG A 37 -5.74 -1.14 -11.69
N ILE A 38 -5.38 -2.26 -12.30
CA ILE A 38 -4.31 -2.32 -13.29
C ILE A 38 -4.76 -1.55 -14.54
N VAL A 39 -3.97 -0.57 -14.96
CA VAL A 39 -4.22 0.25 -16.16
C VAL A 39 -3.28 -0.06 -17.30
N ASN A 40 -2.16 -0.73 -17.02
CA ASN A 40 -1.22 -1.18 -18.04
C ASN A 40 -0.52 -2.45 -17.59
N ILE A 41 -0.26 -3.35 -18.54
CA ILE A 41 0.58 -4.52 -18.36
C ILE A 41 1.58 -4.56 -19.53
N HIS A 42 2.86 -4.73 -19.21
CA HIS A 42 3.90 -4.89 -20.22
C HIS A 42 4.96 -5.90 -19.75
N GLU A 43 5.77 -6.33 -20.67
CA GLU A 43 6.94 -7.17 -20.39
C GLU A 43 8.20 -6.31 -20.37
N ALA A 44 9.01 -6.46 -19.32
CA ALA A 44 10.37 -5.95 -19.26
C ALA A 44 11.34 -7.08 -19.58
N LYS A 45 12.34 -6.76 -20.42
CA LYS A 45 13.40 -7.69 -20.78
C LYS A 45 14.48 -7.73 -19.71
N ASP A 46 15.33 -8.75 -19.79
CA ASP A 46 16.52 -8.82 -18.92
C ASP A 46 17.36 -7.56 -19.04
N GLY A 47 17.77 -6.99 -17.91
CA GLY A 47 18.54 -5.74 -17.84
C GLY A 47 17.73 -4.46 -17.99
N GLU A 48 16.41 -4.53 -18.25
CA GLU A 48 15.56 -3.34 -18.41
C GLU A 48 15.23 -2.72 -17.04
N GLY A 49 15.42 -1.40 -16.93
CA GLY A 49 15.11 -0.64 -15.75
C GLY A 49 13.63 -0.26 -15.64
N VAL A 50 13.07 -0.32 -14.45
CA VAL A 50 11.64 -0.01 -14.19
C VAL A 50 11.53 1.29 -13.41
N SER A 51 10.63 2.18 -13.88
CA SER A 51 10.36 3.50 -13.29
C SER A 51 11.57 4.45 -13.33
N TYR A 52 11.37 5.67 -12.82
CA TYR A 52 12.43 6.69 -12.77
C TYR A 52 13.62 6.25 -11.92
N GLY A 53 14.82 6.57 -12.41
CA GLY A 53 16.07 6.28 -11.72
C GLY A 53 16.45 4.80 -11.70
N HIS A 54 15.68 3.94 -12.38
CA HIS A 54 15.98 2.52 -12.56
C HIS A 54 16.40 1.82 -11.25
N THR A 55 15.70 2.12 -10.13
CA THR A 55 15.99 1.53 -8.82
C THR A 55 15.60 0.04 -8.73
N PHE A 56 14.92 -0.45 -9.76
CA PHE A 56 14.71 -1.86 -10.04
C PHE A 56 15.14 -2.15 -11.46
N VAL A 57 15.93 -3.22 -11.64
CA VAL A 57 16.33 -3.74 -12.95
C VAL A 57 15.81 -5.17 -13.07
N ALA A 58 15.17 -5.47 -14.18
CA ALA A 58 14.63 -6.80 -14.43
C ALA A 58 15.78 -7.83 -14.59
N HIS A 59 15.69 -8.94 -13.89
CA HIS A 59 16.54 -10.11 -14.06
C HIS A 59 15.70 -11.20 -14.72
N GLY A 60 15.97 -11.45 -16.01
CA GLY A 60 15.12 -12.25 -16.89
C GLY A 60 13.87 -11.47 -17.33
N ALA A 61 13.03 -12.10 -18.16
CA ALA A 61 11.76 -11.52 -18.58
C ALA A 61 10.81 -11.37 -17.38
N ARG A 62 10.22 -10.18 -17.21
CA ARG A 62 9.27 -9.86 -16.14
C ARG A 62 7.98 -9.31 -16.71
N LYS A 63 6.85 -9.76 -16.16
CA LYS A 63 5.53 -9.17 -16.45
C LYS A 63 5.21 -8.11 -15.39
N ILE A 64 4.98 -6.88 -15.83
CA ILE A 64 4.86 -5.72 -14.94
C ILE A 64 3.48 -5.11 -15.09
N ALA A 65 2.79 -4.90 -13.97
CA ALA A 65 1.53 -4.17 -13.91
C ALA A 65 1.76 -2.75 -13.40
N THR A 66 1.09 -1.78 -14.01
CA THR A 66 1.02 -0.39 -13.55
C THR A 66 -0.36 -0.10 -12.98
N VAL A 67 -0.40 0.52 -11.81
CA VAL A 67 -1.62 1.04 -11.20
C VAL A 67 -1.56 2.57 -11.08
N PRO A 68 -2.68 3.29 -11.26
CA PRO A 68 -2.72 4.76 -11.23
C PRO A 68 -2.84 5.27 -9.77
N LEU A 69 -1.82 5.00 -8.97
CA LEU A 69 -1.75 5.36 -7.56
C LEU A 69 -0.31 5.70 -7.19
N GLY A 70 -0.09 6.86 -6.60
CA GLY A 70 1.23 7.34 -6.27
C GLY A 70 1.28 8.25 -5.03
N TYR A 71 2.37 9.02 -4.88
CA TYR A 71 2.53 9.83 -3.67
C TYR A 71 1.59 11.04 -3.62
N ALA A 72 1.05 11.49 -4.74
CA ALA A 72 0.00 12.52 -4.74
C ALA A 72 -1.33 12.01 -4.18
N ASP A 73 -1.54 10.69 -4.14
CA ASP A 73 -2.70 10.03 -3.53
C ASP A 73 -2.50 9.74 -2.04
N GLY A 74 -1.25 9.81 -1.59
CA GLY A 74 -0.90 9.55 -0.20
C GLY A 74 -0.05 8.31 0.03
N VAL A 75 0.40 7.61 -1.03
CA VAL A 75 1.34 6.49 -0.90
C VAL A 75 2.77 7.03 -0.90
N PRO A 76 3.49 7.04 0.23
CA PRO A 76 4.79 7.68 0.32
C PRO A 76 5.83 7.08 -0.62
N ARG A 77 6.62 7.95 -1.28
CA ARG A 77 7.72 7.51 -2.17
C ARG A 77 8.78 6.68 -1.44
N GLY A 78 8.96 6.89 -0.13
CA GLY A 78 9.89 6.12 0.70
C GLY A 78 9.55 4.63 0.83
N LEU A 79 8.36 4.21 0.38
CA LEU A 79 7.94 2.80 0.31
C LEU A 79 8.40 2.09 -0.98
N SER A 80 9.04 2.80 -1.92
CA SER A 80 9.53 2.24 -3.19
C SER A 80 10.41 1.01 -2.96
N ASN A 81 10.10 -0.07 -3.67
CA ASN A 81 10.76 -1.39 -3.57
C ASN A 81 10.65 -2.08 -2.19
N LYS A 82 9.75 -1.63 -1.31
CA LYS A 82 9.67 -2.13 0.07
C LYS A 82 8.33 -2.73 0.44
N ILE A 83 7.30 -2.46 -0.33
CA ILE A 83 5.94 -2.94 -0.06
C ILE A 83 5.49 -3.97 -1.08
N LYS A 84 4.40 -4.64 -0.73
CA LYS A 84 3.73 -5.60 -1.60
C LYS A 84 2.27 -5.20 -1.76
N GLY A 85 1.65 -5.69 -2.82
CA GLY A 85 0.21 -5.71 -2.98
C GLY A 85 -0.29 -7.15 -3.08
N VAL A 86 -1.60 -7.33 -3.06
CA VAL A 86 -2.26 -8.62 -3.33
C VAL A 86 -3.02 -8.52 -4.64
N LEU A 87 -2.75 -9.44 -5.54
CA LEU A 87 -3.40 -9.57 -6.85
C LEU A 87 -3.86 -11.01 -7.04
N ASN A 88 -5.17 -11.21 -7.22
CA ASN A 88 -5.76 -12.53 -7.43
C ASN A 88 -5.31 -13.56 -6.37
N GLY A 89 -5.27 -13.14 -5.09
CA GLY A 89 -4.89 -13.96 -3.95
C GLY A 89 -3.40 -14.24 -3.78
N LYS A 90 -2.54 -13.61 -4.61
CA LYS A 90 -1.07 -13.74 -4.51
C LYS A 90 -0.43 -12.41 -4.15
N GLU A 91 0.58 -12.46 -3.28
CA GLU A 91 1.42 -11.28 -3.03
C GLU A 91 2.27 -10.97 -4.26
N VAL A 92 2.31 -9.68 -4.63
CA VAL A 92 3.12 -9.14 -5.73
C VAL A 92 3.97 -7.98 -5.21
N PRO A 93 5.28 -7.98 -5.42
CA PRO A 93 6.15 -6.91 -4.92
C PRO A 93 5.94 -5.63 -5.73
N GLN A 94 5.93 -4.50 -5.05
CA GLN A 94 6.06 -3.20 -5.69
C GLN A 94 7.51 -3.00 -6.11
N ILE A 95 7.74 -2.62 -7.35
CA ILE A 95 9.06 -2.47 -7.95
C ILE A 95 9.26 -1.09 -8.57
N GLY A 96 10.50 -0.63 -8.53
CA GLY A 96 10.88 0.70 -9.00
C GLY A 96 10.37 1.82 -8.10
N ASN A 97 10.67 3.05 -8.44
CA ASN A 97 10.22 4.21 -7.67
C ASN A 97 8.70 4.42 -7.80
N ILE A 98 8.03 4.66 -6.67
CA ILE A 98 6.67 5.20 -6.64
C ILE A 98 6.73 6.62 -7.17
N THR A 99 5.93 6.93 -8.19
CA THR A 99 5.87 8.24 -8.82
C THR A 99 4.71 9.07 -8.27
N MET A 100 4.49 10.24 -8.85
CA MET A 100 3.39 11.11 -8.43
C MET A 100 2.03 10.41 -8.49
N ASP A 101 1.74 9.74 -9.61
CA ASP A 101 0.42 9.22 -9.94
C ASP A 101 0.41 7.74 -10.29
N GLN A 102 1.55 7.03 -10.20
CA GLN A 102 1.68 5.64 -10.62
C GLN A 102 2.68 4.87 -9.77
N MET A 103 2.45 3.57 -9.68
CA MET A 103 3.44 2.60 -9.19
C MET A 103 3.32 1.29 -9.96
N MET A 104 4.37 0.49 -9.93
CA MET A 104 4.50 -0.75 -10.67
C MET A 104 4.65 -1.94 -9.74
N PHE A 105 4.14 -3.08 -10.20
CA PHE A 105 4.23 -4.36 -9.50
C PHE A 105 4.78 -5.42 -10.43
N ASP A 106 5.69 -6.26 -9.94
CA ASP A 106 6.10 -7.47 -10.63
C ASP A 106 5.01 -8.52 -10.45
N ILE A 107 4.33 -8.84 -11.55
CA ILE A 107 3.25 -9.82 -11.60
C ILE A 107 3.65 -11.09 -12.36
N THR A 108 4.95 -11.34 -12.49
CA THR A 108 5.47 -12.53 -13.16
C THR A 108 4.93 -13.80 -12.49
N GLY A 109 4.35 -14.69 -13.29
CA GLY A 109 3.72 -15.91 -12.78
C GLY A 109 2.34 -15.73 -12.13
N VAL A 110 1.76 -14.53 -12.24
CA VAL A 110 0.38 -14.26 -11.84
C VAL A 110 -0.48 -14.12 -13.09
N ASP A 111 -1.58 -14.85 -13.15
CA ASP A 111 -2.59 -14.66 -14.19
C ASP A 111 -3.37 -13.38 -13.85
N ALA A 112 -3.19 -12.35 -14.68
CA ALA A 112 -3.74 -11.03 -14.46
C ALA A 112 -3.97 -10.31 -15.78
N GLN A 113 -5.02 -9.47 -15.79
CA GLN A 113 -5.45 -8.67 -16.93
C GLN A 113 -5.70 -7.21 -16.55
N LEU A 114 -5.86 -6.37 -17.56
CA LEU A 114 -6.27 -4.97 -17.36
C LEU A 114 -7.58 -4.90 -16.60
N GLY A 115 -7.66 -4.01 -15.62
CA GLY A 115 -8.82 -3.83 -14.76
C GLY A 115 -8.83 -4.67 -13.49
N ASP A 116 -7.99 -5.69 -13.38
CA ASP A 116 -7.80 -6.44 -12.14
C ASP A 116 -7.35 -5.53 -11.01
N VAL A 117 -7.68 -5.89 -9.77
CA VAL A 117 -7.47 -5.05 -8.60
C VAL A 117 -6.27 -5.51 -7.80
N VAL A 118 -5.31 -4.62 -7.64
CA VAL A 118 -4.23 -4.76 -6.66
C VAL A 118 -4.70 -4.15 -5.33
N THR A 119 -4.70 -4.93 -4.27
CA THR A 119 -4.98 -4.47 -2.90
C THR A 119 -3.67 -4.16 -2.19
N LEU A 120 -3.51 -2.92 -1.70
CA LEU A 120 -2.32 -2.46 -1.00
C LEU A 120 -2.49 -2.46 0.51
N LEU A 121 -3.68 -2.15 0.98
CA LEU A 121 -4.05 -2.17 2.40
C LEU A 121 -5.37 -2.91 2.56
N ASP A 122 -5.43 -3.78 3.56
CA ASP A 122 -6.63 -4.49 4.00
C ASP A 122 -6.43 -4.98 5.45
N GLU A 123 -7.25 -5.89 5.91
CA GLU A 123 -7.15 -6.48 7.26
C GLU A 123 -5.85 -7.27 7.49
N ASN A 124 -5.21 -7.79 6.43
CA ASN A 124 -3.98 -8.58 6.49
C ASN A 124 -2.72 -7.76 6.16
N HIS A 125 -2.89 -6.61 5.51
CA HIS A 125 -1.81 -5.69 5.09
C HIS A 125 -2.03 -4.34 5.74
N SER A 126 -1.47 -4.18 6.94
CA SER A 126 -1.72 -3.01 7.78
C SER A 126 -0.90 -1.80 7.35
N ILE A 127 -1.48 -0.62 7.50
CA ILE A 127 -0.77 0.66 7.38
C ILE A 127 0.35 0.80 8.44
N ASP A 128 0.30 0.03 9.53
CA ASP A 128 1.34 -0.02 10.56
C ASP A 128 2.66 -0.58 10.00
N GLU A 129 2.61 -1.50 9.03
CA GLU A 129 3.80 -1.99 8.33
C GLU A 129 4.49 -0.85 7.55
N TRP A 130 3.69 -0.02 6.88
CA TRP A 130 4.21 1.16 6.18
C TRP A 130 4.83 2.16 7.15
N ALA A 131 4.19 2.39 8.29
CA ALA A 131 4.69 3.26 9.33
C ALA A 131 6.05 2.78 9.85
N LYS A 132 6.19 1.49 10.11
CA LYS A 132 7.44 0.85 10.54
C LYS A 132 8.55 1.00 9.49
N ILE A 133 8.25 0.76 8.21
CA ILE A 133 9.22 0.91 7.11
C ILE A 133 9.73 2.35 7.01
N LEU A 134 8.87 3.32 7.27
CA LEU A 134 9.17 4.76 7.13
C LEU A 134 9.69 5.41 8.42
N GLY A 135 9.67 4.71 9.55
CA GLY A 135 10.05 5.28 10.85
C GLY A 135 9.08 6.37 11.32
N THR A 136 7.78 6.19 11.05
CA THR A 136 6.71 7.12 11.45
C THR A 136 5.56 6.37 12.12
N ILE A 137 4.42 7.04 12.33
CA ILE A 137 3.23 6.51 12.98
C ILE A 137 2.05 6.38 12.00
N ASN A 138 1.13 5.46 12.30
CA ASN A 138 -0.05 5.20 11.47
C ASN A 138 -0.96 6.42 11.30
N TYR A 139 -1.00 7.31 12.29
CA TYR A 139 -1.74 8.58 12.23
C TYR A 139 -1.31 9.44 11.04
N GLU A 140 0.01 9.62 10.86
CA GLU A 140 0.55 10.40 9.75
C GLU A 140 0.12 9.80 8.40
N LEU A 141 0.22 8.48 8.28
CA LEU A 141 -0.07 7.80 7.02
C LEU A 141 -1.57 7.81 6.69
N THR A 142 -2.44 7.63 7.67
CA THR A 142 -3.89 7.74 7.44
C THR A 142 -4.30 9.14 6.98
N CYS A 143 -3.66 10.20 7.53
CA CYS A 143 -3.88 11.58 7.10
C CYS A 143 -3.34 11.89 5.71
N ARG A 144 -2.38 11.09 5.18
CA ARG A 144 -1.82 11.28 3.84
C ARG A 144 -2.77 10.85 2.73
N LEU A 145 -3.71 9.93 2.98
CA LEU A 145 -4.66 9.48 1.98
C LEU A 145 -5.59 10.63 1.57
N LYS A 146 -5.45 11.09 0.33
CA LYS A 146 -6.07 12.33 -0.15
C LYS A 146 -7.53 12.16 -0.53
N VAL A 147 -8.26 13.28 -0.51
CA VAL A 147 -9.69 13.34 -0.89
C VAL A 147 -9.95 13.04 -2.36
N ARG A 148 -8.93 13.11 -3.22
CA ARG A 148 -9.05 12.75 -4.64
C ARG A 148 -9.25 11.24 -4.86
N LEU A 149 -8.93 10.40 -3.86
CA LEU A 149 -9.25 8.98 -3.90
C LEU A 149 -10.75 8.78 -3.69
N PRO A 150 -11.45 8.09 -4.59
CA PRO A 150 -12.85 7.73 -4.38
C PRO A 150 -12.98 6.90 -3.11
N ARG A 151 -13.92 7.26 -2.24
CA ARG A 151 -14.21 6.52 -1.02
C ARG A 151 -15.51 5.76 -1.18
N VAL A 152 -15.43 4.46 -1.03
CA VAL A 152 -16.59 3.56 -1.06
C VAL A 152 -16.80 3.04 0.35
N TYR A 153 -17.96 3.32 0.90
CA TYR A 153 -18.35 2.83 2.22
C TYR A 153 -19.11 1.53 2.04
N THR A 154 -18.59 0.46 2.68
CA THR A 154 -19.23 -0.85 2.70
C THR A 154 -19.75 -1.14 4.10
N ARG A 155 -20.83 -1.92 4.21
CA ARG A 155 -21.39 -2.39 5.49
C ARG A 155 -20.93 -3.80 5.77
#